data_3022f8ca0f4cf774c45bf362cf2a5390
#
_entry.id   3022f8ca0f4cf774c45bf362cf2a5390
#
_cell.length_a   1.000
_cell.length_b   1.000
_cell.length_c   1.000
_cell.angle_alpha   90.00
_cell.angle_beta   90.00
_cell.angle_gamma   90.00
#
_symmetry.space_group_name_H-M   'P 1'
#
loop_
_entity.id
_entity.type
_entity.pdbx_description
1 polymer ?
#
loop_
_entity_poly.entity_id
_entity_poly.type
_entity_poly.pdbx_seq_one_letter_code
_entity_poly.pdbx_strand_id
1 'polypeptide(L)'
;DTYGIMIYQEDVIKVAHIIGGMSLGEADSLRKCMSKKRDWQDINTHRNRFISGAIQNGVQKKDAEEIWRQIESFAGYAFCKAHSASFAIVSYQTAYLKAHYPAEFMAAVLSNRGGFYDACAYTEETRRMGIRILPPDIQLSDEPFTARHSTVRVGLSQVKGLSQNSIGEILKNRPYTSLADFLARTKVSVSETESLIRCGAFNTFGISVAELLWQLKLHHRSPRLFSQFNQPIPKLPEYTLREKLLAELECLDLTVSNHPLSLYSFNKKFTQTAIRGSQLEKFSGKLATLIGWAITYKRTRTAKNELMKFMTLEDTTATFEVTLFPRVYQQFGHLLFDRGPYIVRGRVEEEGNCHTVTALWIGRSTFDFSFSGFDGELV
;
A
#
# COMPACT_ATOMS: atom_id res chain seq x y z
N ASP A 1 26.20 -14.29 21.57
CA ASP A 1 25.54 -13.93 20.32
C ASP A 1 25.52 -12.41 20.08
N THR A 2 25.52 -11.57 21.15
CA THR A 2 25.33 -10.10 21.08
C THR A 2 26.57 -9.32 21.52
N TYR A 3 27.73 -9.95 21.65
CA TYR A 3 28.99 -9.34 22.09
C TYR A 3 28.89 -8.57 23.42
N GLY A 4 28.04 -9.06 24.34
CA GLY A 4 27.84 -8.46 25.66
C GLY A 4 26.83 -7.31 25.71
N ILE A 5 26.17 -6.99 24.59
CA ILE A 5 25.12 -5.97 24.55
C ILE A 5 23.76 -6.61 24.81
N MET A 6 22.97 -6.03 25.70
CA MET A 6 21.59 -6.45 25.93
C MET A 6 20.70 -5.96 24.78
N ILE A 7 20.10 -6.89 24.05
CA ILE A 7 19.22 -6.63 22.91
C ILE A 7 17.81 -7.18 23.17
N TYR A 8 17.72 -8.31 23.85
CA TYR A 8 16.47 -9.03 24.06
C TYR A 8 16.06 -9.02 25.54
N GLN A 9 14.76 -9.18 25.77
CA GLN A 9 14.22 -9.33 27.14
C GLN A 9 14.86 -10.48 27.90
N GLU A 10 15.19 -11.56 27.19
CA GLU A 10 15.88 -12.72 27.73
C GLU A 10 17.31 -12.41 28.20
N ASP A 11 17.96 -11.40 27.63
CA ASP A 11 19.28 -10.98 28.07
C ASP A 11 19.21 -10.32 29.44
N VAL A 12 18.16 -9.52 29.71
CA VAL A 12 17.90 -8.95 31.04
C VAL A 12 17.71 -10.03 32.08
N ILE A 13 16.92 -11.08 31.74
CA ILE A 13 16.72 -12.23 32.65
C ILE A 13 18.06 -12.92 32.96
N LYS A 14 18.89 -13.17 31.93
CA LYS A 14 20.20 -13.81 32.11
C LYS A 14 21.14 -12.97 32.97
N VAL A 15 21.23 -11.67 32.68
CA VAL A 15 22.08 -10.74 33.44
C VAL A 15 21.61 -10.65 34.89
N ALA A 16 20.29 -10.53 35.13
CA ALA A 16 19.75 -10.52 36.48
C ALA A 16 19.99 -11.83 37.25
N HIS A 17 19.88 -12.96 36.55
CA HIS A 17 20.12 -14.27 37.14
C HIS A 17 21.61 -14.53 37.42
N ILE A 18 22.46 -14.42 36.42
CA ILE A 18 23.87 -14.79 36.48
C ILE A 18 24.68 -13.79 37.30
N ILE A 19 24.52 -12.49 37.01
CA ILE A 19 25.29 -11.43 37.67
C ILE A 19 24.63 -11.03 39.00
N GLY A 20 23.30 -10.76 38.98
CA GLY A 20 22.57 -10.28 40.12
C GLY A 20 22.22 -11.39 41.13
N GLY A 21 22.49 -12.69 40.85
CA GLY A 21 22.15 -13.80 41.71
C GLY A 21 20.65 -13.90 42.01
N MET A 22 19.82 -13.36 41.13
CA MET A 22 18.34 -13.44 41.27
C MET A 22 17.85 -14.81 40.81
N SER A 23 16.81 -15.31 41.43
CA SER A 23 16.11 -16.47 40.87
C SER A 23 15.49 -16.15 39.52
N LEU A 24 15.21 -17.17 38.69
CA LEU A 24 14.58 -16.94 37.38
C LEU A 24 13.19 -16.28 37.54
N GLY A 25 12.46 -16.55 38.62
CA GLY A 25 11.19 -15.88 38.91
C GLY A 25 11.35 -14.39 39.24
N GLU A 26 12.36 -14.04 40.06
CA GLU A 26 12.69 -12.65 40.37
C GLU A 26 13.16 -11.90 39.12
N ALA A 27 13.99 -12.53 38.27
CA ALA A 27 14.48 -11.96 37.00
C ALA A 27 13.33 -11.76 36.01
N ASP A 28 12.35 -12.67 35.92
CA ASP A 28 11.16 -12.47 35.08
C ASP A 28 10.23 -11.39 35.65
N SER A 29 10.13 -11.27 36.99
CA SER A 29 9.40 -10.16 37.60
C SER A 29 10.03 -8.81 37.27
N LEU A 30 11.38 -8.71 37.33
CA LEU A 30 12.12 -7.52 36.85
C LEU A 30 11.81 -7.20 35.40
N ARG A 31 11.91 -8.18 34.51
CA ARG A 31 11.58 -8.00 33.08
C ARG A 31 10.15 -7.47 32.86
N LYS A 32 9.17 -8.02 33.60
CA LYS A 32 7.76 -7.58 33.55
C LYS A 32 7.59 -6.14 34.06
N CYS A 33 8.29 -5.80 35.13
CA CYS A 33 8.30 -4.44 35.70
C CYS A 33 8.81 -3.42 34.66
N MET A 34 9.91 -3.75 33.99
CA MET A 34 10.52 -2.87 32.99
C MET A 34 9.68 -2.69 31.71
N SER A 35 8.91 -3.72 31.32
CA SER A 35 8.08 -3.67 30.10
C SER A 35 6.81 -2.83 30.26
N LYS A 36 6.33 -2.55 31.47
CA LYS A 36 5.00 -1.98 31.75
C LYS A 36 4.99 -0.57 32.36
N LYS A 37 6.02 0.26 32.26
CA LYS A 37 6.06 1.59 32.90
C LYS A 37 5.42 1.61 34.31
N ARG A 38 5.84 0.68 35.18
CA ARG A 38 5.30 0.53 36.51
C ARG A 38 6.09 1.34 37.55
N ASP A 39 5.49 1.41 38.77
CA ASP A 39 5.84 2.27 39.86
C ASP A 39 7.36 2.27 40.19
N TRP A 40 7.93 3.44 40.40
CA TRP A 40 9.33 3.63 40.79
C TRP A 40 9.73 2.83 42.04
N GLN A 41 8.79 2.51 42.90
CA GLN A 41 9.04 1.70 44.12
C GLN A 41 9.41 0.24 43.75
N ASP A 42 8.72 -0.36 42.79
CA ASP A 42 9.02 -1.71 42.29
C ASP A 42 10.41 -1.77 41.65
N ILE A 43 10.75 -0.76 40.87
CA ILE A 43 12.06 -0.66 40.17
C ILE A 43 13.19 -0.57 41.19
N ASN A 44 13.05 0.25 42.25
CA ASN A 44 14.06 0.41 43.28
C ASN A 44 14.26 -0.88 44.13
N THR A 45 13.20 -1.62 44.36
CA THR A 45 13.27 -2.92 45.03
C THR A 45 14.11 -3.91 44.21
N HIS A 46 13.83 -4.03 42.94
CA HIS A 46 14.61 -4.88 42.02
C HIS A 46 16.06 -4.40 41.90
N ARG A 47 16.31 -3.08 41.84
CA ARG A 47 17.65 -2.49 41.84
C ARG A 47 18.48 -2.91 43.02
N ASN A 48 17.94 -2.73 44.25
CA ASN A 48 18.63 -3.06 45.46
C ASN A 48 18.93 -4.54 45.54
N ARG A 49 17.98 -5.39 45.17
CA ARG A 49 18.14 -6.84 45.10
C ARG A 49 19.24 -7.27 44.12
N PHE A 50 19.25 -6.66 42.90
CA PHE A 50 20.26 -6.92 41.86
C PHE A 50 21.66 -6.52 42.33
N ILE A 51 21.84 -5.28 42.85
CA ILE A 51 23.15 -4.75 43.23
C ILE A 51 23.70 -5.58 44.42
N SER A 52 22.86 -5.90 45.44
CA SER A 52 23.28 -6.72 46.58
C SER A 52 23.71 -8.11 46.12
N GLY A 53 22.97 -8.75 45.23
CA GLY A 53 23.32 -10.07 44.72
C GLY A 53 24.58 -10.05 43.85
N ALA A 54 24.77 -9.03 43.02
CA ALA A 54 25.96 -8.88 42.21
C ALA A 54 27.23 -8.72 43.07
N ILE A 55 27.16 -7.93 44.12
CA ILE A 55 28.27 -7.78 45.07
C ILE A 55 28.57 -9.11 45.77
N GLN A 56 27.56 -9.86 46.20
CA GLN A 56 27.74 -11.21 46.76
C GLN A 56 28.40 -12.18 45.77
N ASN A 57 28.12 -12.03 44.50
CA ASN A 57 28.77 -12.79 43.41
C ASN A 57 30.17 -12.26 43.01
N GLY A 58 30.76 -11.31 43.79
CA GLY A 58 32.12 -10.83 43.58
C GLY A 58 32.25 -9.67 42.57
N VAL A 59 31.13 -9.09 42.09
CA VAL A 59 31.16 -7.92 41.21
C VAL A 59 31.39 -6.64 42.02
N GLN A 60 32.29 -5.76 41.55
CA GLN A 60 32.51 -4.48 42.25
C GLN A 60 31.22 -3.64 42.17
N LYS A 61 30.97 -2.88 43.27
CA LYS A 61 29.76 -2.05 43.37
C LYS A 61 29.58 -1.10 42.19
N LYS A 62 30.67 -0.46 41.76
CA LYS A 62 30.66 0.44 40.62
C LYS A 62 30.17 -0.25 39.31
N ASP A 63 30.64 -1.48 39.07
CA ASP A 63 30.30 -2.21 37.89
C ASP A 63 28.84 -2.74 37.95
N ALA A 64 28.41 -3.15 39.16
CA ALA A 64 27.01 -3.56 39.37
C ALA A 64 26.03 -2.40 39.14
N GLU A 65 26.37 -1.18 39.57
CA GLU A 65 25.60 0.03 39.34
C GLU A 65 25.59 0.42 37.87
N GLU A 66 26.68 0.25 37.14
CA GLU A 66 26.74 0.49 35.69
C GLU A 66 25.91 -0.51 34.92
N ILE A 67 25.98 -1.82 35.23
CA ILE A 67 25.16 -2.84 34.61
C ILE A 67 23.68 -2.56 34.87
N TRP A 68 23.32 -2.16 36.10
CA TRP A 68 21.94 -1.79 36.41
C TRP A 68 21.47 -0.60 35.54
N ARG A 69 22.29 0.42 35.37
CA ARG A 69 21.98 1.58 34.51
C ARG A 69 21.72 1.15 33.06
N GLN A 70 22.49 0.19 32.55
CA GLN A 70 22.25 -0.38 31.23
C GLN A 70 20.93 -1.13 31.18
N ILE A 71 20.61 -1.95 32.19
CA ILE A 71 19.31 -2.63 32.31
C ILE A 71 18.18 -1.59 32.28
N GLU A 72 18.28 -0.53 33.07
CA GLU A 72 17.27 0.53 33.18
C GLU A 72 17.09 1.31 31.89
N SER A 73 18.17 1.66 31.20
CA SER A 73 18.11 2.34 29.91
C SER A 73 17.49 1.48 28.80
N PHE A 74 17.62 0.17 28.93
CA PHE A 74 17.04 -0.80 27.98
C PHE A 74 15.54 -1.05 28.19
N ALA A 75 14.98 -0.65 29.32
CA ALA A 75 13.61 -0.96 29.75
C ALA A 75 12.49 -0.57 28.78
N GLY A 76 12.69 0.46 27.96
CA GLY A 76 11.69 0.91 26.98
C GLY A 76 11.79 0.26 25.60
N TYR A 77 12.86 -0.48 25.34
CA TYR A 77 13.23 -0.96 23.99
C TYR A 77 13.33 -2.49 23.89
N ALA A 78 13.11 -3.19 25.00
CA ALA A 78 13.26 -4.64 25.08
C ALA A 78 12.14 -5.39 24.33
N PHE A 79 12.50 -6.35 23.49
CA PHE A 79 11.57 -7.25 22.84
C PHE A 79 12.05 -8.73 22.91
N CYS A 80 11.10 -9.64 22.72
CA CYS A 80 11.33 -11.07 22.85
C CYS A 80 12.17 -11.62 21.67
N LYS A 81 13.22 -12.37 21.98
CA LYS A 81 14.10 -13.01 20.99
C LYS A 81 13.35 -13.99 20.09
N ALA A 82 12.47 -14.81 20.69
CA ALA A 82 11.68 -15.78 19.95
C ALA A 82 10.74 -15.11 18.94
N HIS A 83 10.10 -14.00 19.35
CA HIS A 83 9.28 -13.20 18.45
C HIS A 83 10.09 -12.62 17.30
N SER A 84 11.24 -12.03 17.59
CA SER A 84 12.15 -11.47 16.58
C SER A 84 12.61 -12.53 15.57
N ALA A 85 13.00 -13.71 16.08
CA ALA A 85 13.43 -14.82 15.23
C ALA A 85 12.30 -15.33 14.33
N SER A 86 11.08 -15.45 14.86
CA SER A 86 9.91 -15.84 14.07
C SER A 86 9.62 -14.85 12.95
N PHE A 87 9.64 -13.54 13.25
CA PHE A 87 9.44 -12.50 12.23
C PHE A 87 10.58 -12.43 11.23
N ALA A 88 11.82 -12.69 11.65
CA ALA A 88 12.94 -12.78 10.71
C ALA A 88 12.72 -13.90 9.70
N ILE A 89 12.28 -15.09 10.14
CA ILE A 89 11.97 -16.22 9.24
C ILE A 89 10.86 -15.82 8.27
N VAL A 90 9.76 -15.24 8.75
CA VAL A 90 8.66 -14.77 7.88
C VAL A 90 9.15 -13.73 6.88
N SER A 91 10.02 -12.79 7.29
CA SER A 91 10.60 -11.77 6.41
C SER A 91 11.45 -12.40 5.30
N TYR A 92 12.28 -13.40 5.65
CA TYR A 92 13.07 -14.15 4.65
C TYR A 92 12.18 -14.93 3.69
N GLN A 93 11.14 -15.62 4.19
CA GLN A 93 10.18 -16.33 3.34
C GLN A 93 9.46 -15.38 2.39
N THR A 94 9.03 -14.22 2.89
CA THR A 94 8.36 -13.18 2.11
C THR A 94 9.28 -12.64 1.02
N ALA A 95 10.53 -12.32 1.35
CA ALA A 95 11.53 -11.85 0.40
C ALA A 95 11.85 -12.91 -0.66
N TYR A 96 11.98 -14.18 -0.26
CA TYR A 96 12.19 -15.30 -1.17
C TYR A 96 11.05 -15.45 -2.18
N LEU A 97 9.80 -15.45 -1.67
CA LEU A 97 8.62 -15.54 -2.54
C LEU A 97 8.52 -14.36 -3.51
N LYS A 98 8.78 -13.14 -3.03
CA LYS A 98 8.80 -11.95 -3.91
C LYS A 98 9.87 -12.05 -5.00
N ALA A 99 11.04 -12.60 -4.69
CA ALA A 99 12.16 -12.72 -5.63
C ALA A 99 11.96 -13.83 -6.66
N HIS A 100 11.42 -14.98 -6.25
CA HIS A 100 11.36 -16.18 -7.08
C HIS A 100 9.97 -16.46 -7.68
N TYR A 101 8.91 -15.98 -7.06
CA TYR A 101 7.51 -16.16 -7.46
C TYR A 101 6.74 -14.84 -7.40
N PRO A 102 7.22 -13.79 -8.10
CA PRO A 102 6.69 -12.44 -7.94
C PRO A 102 5.22 -12.30 -8.31
N ALA A 103 4.74 -13.01 -9.32
CA ALA A 103 3.33 -12.92 -9.73
C ALA A 103 2.40 -13.55 -8.68
N GLU A 104 2.74 -14.74 -8.20
CA GLU A 104 2.00 -15.44 -7.15
C GLU A 104 2.03 -14.67 -5.83
N PHE A 105 3.20 -14.11 -5.49
CA PHE A 105 3.36 -13.26 -4.31
C PHE A 105 2.45 -12.04 -4.37
N MET A 106 2.46 -11.30 -5.48
CA MET A 106 1.62 -10.11 -5.64
C MET A 106 0.13 -10.44 -5.71
N ALA A 107 -0.25 -11.55 -6.33
CA ALA A 107 -1.63 -12.04 -6.30
C ALA A 107 -2.10 -12.34 -4.87
N ALA A 108 -1.25 -12.94 -4.05
CA ALA A 108 -1.55 -13.20 -2.63
C ALA A 108 -1.65 -11.90 -1.81
N VAL A 109 -0.75 -10.94 -2.02
CA VAL A 109 -0.81 -9.62 -1.35
C VAL A 109 -2.11 -8.90 -1.67
N LEU A 110 -2.48 -8.82 -2.96
CA LEU A 110 -3.70 -8.17 -3.43
C LEU A 110 -4.96 -8.88 -2.92
N SER A 111 -4.96 -10.22 -2.91
CA SER A 111 -6.10 -11.03 -2.43
C SER A 111 -6.37 -10.84 -0.95
N ASN A 112 -5.32 -10.81 -0.13
CA ASN A 112 -5.46 -10.69 1.32
C ASN A 112 -5.68 -9.24 1.78
N ARG A 113 -5.60 -8.26 0.86
CA ARG A 113 -5.65 -6.82 1.20
C ARG A 113 -4.69 -6.49 2.34
N GLY A 114 -3.60 -7.24 2.40
CA GLY A 114 -2.57 -7.13 3.43
C GLY A 114 -1.53 -6.08 3.06
N GLY A 115 -0.82 -5.60 4.10
CA GLY A 115 0.25 -4.66 3.93
C GLY A 115 -0.14 -3.23 4.30
N PHE A 116 0.81 -2.31 4.12
CA PHE A 116 0.69 -0.92 4.54
C PHE A 116 0.00 -0.03 3.50
N TYR A 117 0.09 -0.41 2.23
CA TYR A 117 -0.41 0.41 1.11
C TYR A 117 -1.74 -0.11 0.58
N ASP A 118 -2.43 0.74 -0.17
CA ASP A 118 -3.65 0.38 -0.88
C ASP A 118 -3.38 -0.60 -2.04
N ALA A 119 -4.41 -1.31 -2.48
CA ALA A 119 -4.36 -2.20 -3.63
C ALA A 119 -3.83 -1.51 -4.90
N CYS A 120 -4.14 -0.21 -5.10
CA CYS A 120 -3.65 0.57 -6.23
C CYS A 120 -2.11 0.63 -6.26
N ALA A 121 -1.46 0.92 -5.12
CA ALA A 121 0.00 0.99 -5.03
C ALA A 121 0.65 -0.37 -5.30
N TYR A 122 0.09 -1.46 -4.76
CA TYR A 122 0.56 -2.81 -5.04
C TYR A 122 0.36 -3.22 -6.51
N THR A 123 -0.71 -2.74 -7.15
CA THR A 123 -0.95 -2.95 -8.58
C THR A 123 0.14 -2.27 -9.42
N GLU A 124 0.50 -1.03 -9.09
CA GLU A 124 1.57 -0.32 -9.80
C GLU A 124 2.96 -0.94 -9.53
N GLU A 125 3.23 -1.40 -8.31
CA GLU A 125 4.44 -2.17 -8.02
C GLU A 125 4.48 -3.46 -8.84
N THR A 126 3.36 -4.16 -8.97
CA THR A 126 3.25 -5.37 -9.81
C THR A 126 3.63 -5.06 -11.27
N ARG A 127 3.20 -3.93 -11.82
CA ARG A 127 3.59 -3.49 -13.16
C ARG A 127 5.08 -3.17 -13.26
N ARG A 128 5.65 -2.48 -12.27
CA ARG A 128 7.09 -2.17 -12.23
C ARG A 128 7.96 -3.44 -12.19
N MET A 129 7.44 -4.53 -11.62
CA MET A 129 8.08 -5.85 -11.67
C MET A 129 7.94 -6.55 -13.02
N GLY A 130 7.34 -5.93 -14.03
CA GLY A 130 7.14 -6.51 -15.37
C GLY A 130 5.99 -7.52 -15.46
N ILE A 131 5.10 -7.56 -14.46
CA ILE A 131 3.95 -8.47 -14.41
C ILE A 131 2.73 -7.74 -14.97
N ARG A 132 2.05 -8.36 -15.92
CA ARG A 132 0.80 -7.82 -16.49
C ARG A 132 -0.37 -8.03 -15.55
N ILE A 133 -1.16 -6.98 -15.36
CA ILE A 133 -2.44 -7.07 -14.67
C ILE A 133 -3.54 -7.27 -15.71
N LEU A 134 -4.41 -8.25 -15.47
CA LEU A 134 -5.56 -8.56 -16.31
C LEU A 134 -6.85 -8.18 -15.58
N PRO A 135 -7.86 -7.62 -16.27
CA PRO A 135 -9.13 -7.29 -15.63
C PRO A 135 -9.80 -8.54 -15.07
N PRO A 136 -10.81 -8.37 -14.19
CA PRO A 136 -11.68 -9.48 -13.84
C PRO A 136 -12.33 -10.05 -15.10
N ASP A 137 -12.67 -11.32 -15.07
CA ASP A 137 -13.30 -12.03 -16.19
C ASP A 137 -14.29 -13.06 -15.64
N ILE A 138 -15.53 -12.99 -16.10
CA ILE A 138 -16.59 -13.89 -15.63
C ILE A 138 -16.32 -15.37 -15.92
N GLN A 139 -15.47 -15.66 -16.90
CA GLN A 139 -15.10 -17.04 -17.27
C GLN A 139 -13.86 -17.52 -16.51
N LEU A 140 -12.89 -16.62 -16.27
CA LEU A 140 -11.52 -16.99 -15.89
C LEU A 140 -11.09 -16.56 -14.49
N SER A 141 -11.74 -15.51 -13.91
CA SER A 141 -11.38 -15.05 -12.58
C SER A 141 -11.91 -15.97 -11.50
N ASP A 142 -11.10 -16.30 -10.53
CA ASP A 142 -11.56 -16.85 -9.27
C ASP A 142 -12.05 -15.75 -8.33
N GLU A 143 -12.48 -16.12 -7.13
CA GLU A 143 -12.84 -15.15 -6.10
C GLU A 143 -11.63 -14.28 -5.74
N PRO A 144 -10.43 -14.83 -5.37
CA PRO A 144 -9.23 -14.04 -5.12
C PRO A 144 -8.51 -13.69 -6.44
N PHE A 145 -7.50 -12.82 -6.34
CA PHE A 145 -6.54 -12.64 -7.43
C PHE A 145 -5.80 -13.94 -7.70
N THR A 146 -5.53 -14.20 -8.97
CA THR A 146 -4.79 -15.39 -9.40
C THR A 146 -3.62 -15.02 -10.27
N ALA A 147 -2.53 -15.79 -10.16
CA ALA A 147 -1.35 -15.62 -10.99
C ALA A 147 -1.20 -16.77 -11.99
N ARG A 148 -0.74 -16.42 -13.19
CA ARG A 148 -0.30 -17.38 -14.19
C ARG A 148 0.91 -16.82 -14.92
N HIS A 149 2.07 -17.49 -14.82
CA HIS A 149 3.32 -17.01 -15.41
C HIS A 149 3.59 -15.55 -14.96
N SER A 150 3.82 -14.65 -15.91
CA SER A 150 4.03 -13.20 -15.65
C SER A 150 2.73 -12.39 -15.73
N THR A 151 1.61 -12.94 -15.29
CA THR A 151 0.32 -12.24 -15.27
C THR A 151 -0.40 -12.44 -13.95
N VAL A 152 -1.08 -11.40 -13.48
CA VAL A 152 -2.00 -11.43 -12.34
C VAL A 152 -3.38 -11.02 -12.85
N ARG A 153 -4.38 -11.86 -12.61
CA ARG A 153 -5.78 -11.56 -12.93
C ARG A 153 -6.51 -11.05 -11.69
N VAL A 154 -7.26 -9.97 -11.86
CA VAL A 154 -8.10 -9.42 -10.79
C VAL A 154 -9.19 -10.43 -10.41
N GLY A 155 -9.31 -10.69 -9.10
CA GLY A 155 -10.34 -11.57 -8.55
C GLY A 155 -11.73 -10.92 -8.52
N LEU A 156 -12.77 -11.74 -8.51
CA LEU A 156 -14.15 -11.26 -8.44
C LEU A 156 -14.45 -10.52 -7.12
N SER A 157 -13.81 -10.90 -6.02
CA SER A 157 -13.94 -10.22 -4.72
C SER A 157 -13.43 -8.77 -4.71
N GLN A 158 -12.67 -8.35 -5.73
CA GLN A 158 -12.22 -6.97 -5.89
C GLN A 158 -13.30 -6.06 -6.48
N VAL A 159 -14.30 -6.63 -7.16
CA VAL A 159 -15.40 -5.84 -7.75
C VAL A 159 -16.29 -5.30 -6.65
N LYS A 160 -16.35 -3.98 -6.52
CA LYS A 160 -17.16 -3.31 -5.50
C LYS A 160 -18.65 -3.62 -5.67
N GLY A 161 -19.27 -3.91 -4.55
CA GLY A 161 -20.71 -4.20 -4.51
C GLY A 161 -21.08 -5.60 -4.96
N LEU A 162 -20.13 -6.42 -5.42
CA LEU A 162 -20.38 -7.82 -5.77
C LEU A 162 -20.47 -8.68 -4.50
N SER A 163 -21.63 -9.29 -4.27
CA SER A 163 -21.88 -10.11 -3.08
C SER A 163 -21.22 -11.50 -3.19
N GLN A 164 -20.93 -12.11 -2.05
CA GLN A 164 -20.40 -13.49 -2.00
C GLN A 164 -21.34 -14.49 -2.68
N ASN A 165 -22.64 -14.31 -2.54
CA ASN A 165 -23.64 -15.16 -3.23
C ASN A 165 -23.53 -15.01 -4.75
N SER A 166 -23.39 -13.79 -5.25
CA SER A 166 -23.21 -13.52 -6.67
C SER A 166 -21.90 -14.08 -7.21
N ILE A 167 -20.80 -14.00 -6.45
CA ILE A 167 -19.54 -14.65 -6.80
C ILE A 167 -19.75 -16.17 -6.92
N GLY A 168 -20.39 -16.80 -5.94
CA GLY A 168 -20.69 -18.22 -5.96
C GLY A 168 -21.55 -18.64 -7.17
N GLU A 169 -22.57 -17.85 -7.50
CA GLU A 169 -23.41 -18.07 -8.69
C GLU A 169 -22.60 -17.97 -9.98
N ILE A 170 -21.72 -16.96 -10.09
CA ILE A 170 -20.86 -16.79 -11.27
C ILE A 170 -19.94 -18.00 -11.43
N LEU A 171 -19.26 -18.43 -10.38
CA LEU A 171 -18.30 -19.53 -10.44
C LEU A 171 -18.97 -20.87 -10.77
N LYS A 172 -20.15 -21.11 -10.22
CA LYS A 172 -20.89 -22.37 -10.39
C LYS A 172 -21.47 -22.57 -11.80
N ASN A 173 -21.93 -21.48 -12.44
CA ASN A 173 -22.71 -21.56 -13.68
C ASN A 173 -21.85 -21.35 -14.95
N ARG A 174 -20.53 -21.37 -14.87
CA ARG A 174 -19.63 -21.32 -16.03
C ARG A 174 -19.75 -22.56 -16.92
N PRO A 175 -19.41 -22.48 -18.21
CA PRO A 175 -19.09 -21.28 -18.99
C PRO A 175 -20.34 -20.53 -19.45
N TYR A 176 -20.18 -19.24 -19.80
CA TYR A 176 -21.21 -18.39 -20.37
C TYR A 176 -20.94 -18.12 -21.85
N THR A 177 -22.00 -18.04 -22.65
CA THR A 177 -21.89 -17.79 -24.10
C THR A 177 -22.17 -16.33 -24.47
N SER A 178 -22.90 -15.61 -23.63
CA SER A 178 -23.31 -14.22 -23.86
C SER A 178 -23.77 -13.56 -22.56
N LEU A 179 -23.98 -12.23 -22.58
CA LEU A 179 -24.62 -11.51 -21.48
C LEU A 179 -26.04 -12.06 -21.21
N ALA A 180 -26.80 -12.40 -22.25
CA ALA A 180 -28.14 -12.96 -22.11
C ALA A 180 -28.12 -14.32 -21.40
N ASP A 181 -27.19 -15.20 -21.78
CA ASP A 181 -26.96 -16.48 -21.10
C ASP A 181 -26.59 -16.31 -19.64
N PHE A 182 -25.70 -15.35 -19.35
CA PHE A 182 -25.32 -14.99 -17.97
C PHE A 182 -26.53 -14.56 -17.14
N LEU A 183 -27.33 -13.62 -17.66
CA LEU A 183 -28.50 -13.09 -16.95
C LEU A 183 -29.60 -14.15 -16.75
N ALA A 184 -29.74 -15.08 -17.67
CA ALA A 184 -30.73 -16.18 -17.59
C ALA A 184 -30.33 -17.24 -16.54
N ARG A 185 -29.03 -17.45 -16.33
CA ARG A 185 -28.51 -18.57 -15.53
C ARG A 185 -27.98 -18.14 -14.15
N THR A 186 -27.92 -16.84 -13.86
CA THR A 186 -27.46 -16.32 -12.56
C THR A 186 -28.52 -15.43 -11.92
N LYS A 187 -28.43 -15.30 -10.60
CA LYS A 187 -29.25 -14.35 -9.82
C LYS A 187 -28.49 -13.07 -9.47
N VAL A 188 -27.44 -12.75 -10.22
CA VAL A 188 -26.66 -11.53 -10.04
C VAL A 188 -27.54 -10.33 -10.35
N SER A 189 -27.55 -9.34 -9.47
CA SER A 189 -28.38 -8.15 -9.63
C SER A 189 -27.93 -7.28 -10.81
N VAL A 190 -28.81 -6.40 -11.29
CA VAL A 190 -28.52 -5.48 -12.39
C VAL A 190 -27.35 -4.56 -12.04
N SER A 191 -27.29 -4.04 -10.81
CA SER A 191 -26.20 -3.15 -10.36
C SER A 191 -24.85 -3.87 -10.27
N GLU A 192 -24.83 -5.12 -9.79
CA GLU A 192 -23.62 -5.95 -9.77
C GLU A 192 -23.15 -6.29 -11.20
N THR A 193 -24.09 -6.61 -12.07
CA THR A 193 -23.80 -6.89 -13.49
C THR A 193 -23.26 -5.63 -14.20
N GLU A 194 -23.82 -4.45 -13.90
CA GLU A 194 -23.30 -3.17 -14.43
C GLU A 194 -21.86 -2.94 -13.98
N SER A 195 -21.52 -3.15 -12.70
CA SER A 195 -20.15 -3.03 -12.19
C SER A 195 -19.21 -4.01 -12.88
N LEU A 196 -19.61 -5.26 -13.08
CA LEU A 196 -18.84 -6.27 -13.80
C LEU A 196 -18.59 -5.88 -15.28
N ILE A 197 -19.59 -5.33 -15.96
CA ILE A 197 -19.44 -4.85 -17.34
C ILE A 197 -18.46 -3.68 -17.39
N ARG A 198 -18.63 -2.69 -16.51
CA ARG A 198 -17.81 -1.46 -16.48
C ARG A 198 -16.34 -1.72 -16.19
N CYS A 199 -16.03 -2.70 -15.35
CA CYS A 199 -14.64 -3.08 -15.06
C CYS A 199 -14.05 -4.09 -16.06
N GLY A 200 -14.76 -4.44 -17.14
CA GLY A 200 -14.26 -5.27 -18.22
C GLY A 200 -14.41 -6.77 -18.02
N ALA A 201 -15.20 -7.23 -17.02
CA ALA A 201 -15.36 -8.65 -16.73
C ALA A 201 -16.05 -9.45 -17.88
N PHE A 202 -16.68 -8.77 -18.82
CA PHE A 202 -17.33 -9.33 -20.00
C PHE A 202 -16.52 -9.17 -21.31
N ASN A 203 -15.27 -8.69 -21.23
CA ASN A 203 -14.42 -8.49 -22.41
C ASN A 203 -14.20 -9.78 -23.23
N THR A 204 -14.36 -10.93 -22.60
CA THR A 204 -14.30 -12.26 -23.24
C THR A 204 -15.28 -12.42 -24.40
N PHE A 205 -16.36 -11.65 -24.47
CA PHE A 205 -17.34 -11.73 -25.56
C PHE A 205 -17.00 -10.84 -26.77
N GLY A 206 -15.97 -9.99 -26.68
CA GLY A 206 -15.58 -9.11 -27.80
C GLY A 206 -16.61 -8.02 -28.12
N ILE A 207 -17.50 -7.68 -27.18
CA ILE A 207 -18.55 -6.68 -27.29
C ILE A 207 -18.11 -5.45 -26.47
N SER A 208 -18.36 -4.24 -26.97
CA SER A 208 -17.97 -3.01 -26.26
C SER A 208 -18.72 -2.85 -24.93
N VAL A 209 -18.10 -2.18 -23.96
CA VAL A 209 -18.74 -1.88 -22.68
C VAL A 209 -20.05 -1.12 -22.88
N ALA A 210 -20.07 -0.16 -23.79
CA ALA A 210 -21.27 0.62 -24.12
C ALA A 210 -22.41 -0.25 -24.67
N GLU A 211 -22.09 -1.19 -25.56
CA GLU A 211 -23.07 -2.14 -26.11
C GLU A 211 -23.60 -3.10 -25.03
N LEU A 212 -22.72 -3.62 -24.17
CA LEU A 212 -23.14 -4.50 -23.06
C LEU A 212 -24.05 -3.77 -22.06
N LEU A 213 -23.75 -2.51 -21.73
CA LEU A 213 -24.61 -1.69 -20.86
C LEU A 213 -25.98 -1.41 -21.53
N TRP A 214 -25.98 -1.20 -22.85
CA TRP A 214 -27.24 -1.07 -23.61
C TRP A 214 -28.07 -2.34 -23.55
N GLN A 215 -27.46 -3.51 -23.77
CA GLN A 215 -28.12 -4.81 -23.66
C GLN A 215 -28.70 -5.04 -22.25
N LEU A 216 -27.94 -4.72 -21.20
CA LEU A 216 -28.38 -4.85 -19.82
C LEU A 216 -29.62 -3.98 -19.55
N LYS A 217 -29.64 -2.73 -20.03
CA LYS A 217 -30.80 -1.82 -19.87
C LYS A 217 -32.04 -2.31 -20.63
N LEU A 218 -31.86 -2.85 -21.83
CA LEU A 218 -32.96 -3.43 -22.59
C LEU A 218 -33.53 -4.65 -21.89
N HIS A 219 -32.69 -5.56 -21.40
CA HIS A 219 -33.12 -6.73 -20.63
C HIS A 219 -33.92 -6.34 -19.39
N HIS A 220 -33.47 -5.32 -18.66
CA HIS A 220 -34.17 -4.86 -17.46
C HIS A 220 -35.54 -4.25 -17.76
N ARG A 221 -35.69 -3.49 -18.88
CA ARG A 221 -36.96 -2.83 -19.25
C ARG A 221 -37.95 -3.78 -19.85
N SER A 222 -37.53 -4.79 -20.59
CA SER A 222 -38.39 -5.69 -21.33
C SER A 222 -37.76 -7.08 -21.51
N PRO A 223 -37.73 -7.93 -20.46
CA PRO A 223 -37.06 -9.23 -20.49
C PRO A 223 -37.60 -10.14 -21.63
N ARG A 224 -38.92 -10.07 -21.93
CA ARG A 224 -39.53 -10.84 -23.01
C ARG A 224 -39.10 -10.41 -24.42
N LEU A 225 -38.89 -9.08 -24.62
CA LEU A 225 -38.41 -8.55 -25.88
C LEU A 225 -36.95 -8.92 -26.13
N PHE A 226 -36.13 -8.97 -25.07
CA PHE A 226 -34.73 -9.33 -25.18
C PHE A 226 -34.49 -10.76 -25.65
N SER A 227 -35.37 -11.70 -25.24
CA SER A 227 -35.30 -13.10 -25.65
C SER A 227 -35.93 -13.40 -27.00
N GLN A 228 -36.84 -12.55 -27.51
CA GLN A 228 -37.61 -12.80 -28.73
C GLN A 228 -37.16 -11.97 -29.95
N PHE A 229 -36.49 -10.86 -29.76
CA PHE A 229 -36.06 -9.99 -30.85
C PHE A 229 -34.56 -9.98 -31.00
N ASN A 230 -34.09 -10.51 -32.14
CA ASN A 230 -32.78 -10.26 -32.72
C ASN A 230 -32.70 -8.79 -33.18
N GLN A 231 -33.00 -7.83 -32.29
CA GLN A 231 -32.85 -6.41 -32.67
C GLN A 231 -31.35 -6.12 -32.88
N PRO A 232 -30.99 -5.52 -34.00
CA PRO A 232 -29.60 -5.13 -34.21
C PRO A 232 -29.20 -4.14 -33.12
N ILE A 233 -28.28 -4.59 -32.26
CA ILE A 233 -27.67 -3.70 -31.25
C ILE A 233 -26.90 -2.64 -32.00
N PRO A 234 -27.15 -1.34 -31.73
CA PRO A 234 -26.37 -0.29 -32.39
C PRO A 234 -24.90 -0.49 -32.04
N LYS A 235 -24.04 -0.44 -33.05
CA LYS A 235 -22.59 -0.41 -32.80
C LYS A 235 -22.23 0.85 -32.05
N LEU A 236 -21.89 0.70 -30.77
CA LEU A 236 -21.47 1.79 -29.92
C LEU A 236 -19.94 1.78 -29.76
N PRO A 237 -19.30 2.96 -29.73
CA PRO A 237 -17.85 3.03 -29.60
C PRO A 237 -17.41 2.41 -28.27
N GLU A 238 -16.21 1.82 -28.31
CA GLU A 238 -15.56 1.33 -27.09
C GLU A 238 -15.19 2.51 -26.18
N TYR A 239 -15.12 2.26 -24.89
CA TYR A 239 -14.64 3.22 -23.91
C TYR A 239 -13.24 3.70 -24.28
N THR A 240 -13.02 4.99 -24.21
CA THR A 240 -11.67 5.59 -24.26
C THR A 240 -10.84 5.11 -23.09
N LEU A 241 -9.52 5.21 -23.18
CA LEU A 241 -8.63 4.87 -22.05
C LEU A 241 -9.03 5.59 -20.76
N ARG A 242 -9.43 6.85 -20.87
CA ARG A 242 -9.88 7.65 -19.72
C ARG A 242 -11.13 7.08 -19.09
N GLU A 243 -12.13 6.75 -19.88
CA GLU A 243 -13.38 6.14 -19.39
C GLU A 243 -13.13 4.79 -18.73
N LYS A 244 -12.25 3.96 -19.32
CA LYS A 244 -11.82 2.68 -18.73
C LYS A 244 -11.18 2.89 -17.36
N LEU A 245 -10.20 3.77 -17.26
CA LEU A 245 -9.51 4.04 -16.00
C LEU A 245 -10.44 4.58 -14.91
N LEU A 246 -11.39 5.46 -15.27
CA LEU A 246 -12.38 5.97 -14.32
C LEU A 246 -13.32 4.85 -13.84
N ALA A 247 -13.80 4.01 -14.75
CA ALA A 247 -14.62 2.86 -14.40
C ALA A 247 -13.87 1.83 -13.53
N GLU A 248 -12.60 1.58 -13.82
CA GLU A 248 -11.75 0.71 -13.02
C GLU A 248 -11.55 1.26 -11.59
N LEU A 249 -11.24 2.55 -11.43
CA LEU A 249 -11.13 3.18 -10.10
C LEU A 249 -12.46 3.13 -9.34
N GLU A 250 -13.57 3.37 -10.01
CA GLU A 250 -14.89 3.34 -9.38
C GLU A 250 -15.28 1.92 -8.96
N CYS A 251 -15.09 0.93 -9.83
CA CYS A 251 -15.53 -0.44 -9.60
C CYS A 251 -14.53 -1.32 -8.85
N LEU A 252 -13.21 -1.02 -8.93
CA LEU A 252 -12.14 -1.88 -8.40
C LEU A 252 -11.25 -1.21 -7.35
N ASP A 253 -11.30 0.10 -7.15
CA ASP A 253 -10.32 0.89 -6.36
C ASP A 253 -8.87 0.78 -6.86
N LEU A 254 -8.65 0.29 -8.06
CA LEU A 254 -7.35 0.18 -8.70
C LEU A 254 -7.50 0.34 -10.21
N THR A 255 -6.41 0.58 -10.90
CA THR A 255 -6.40 0.67 -12.36
C THR A 255 -5.74 -0.56 -12.98
N VAL A 256 -6.37 -1.10 -14.00
CA VAL A 256 -5.90 -2.28 -14.75
C VAL A 256 -5.28 -1.87 -16.08
N SER A 257 -5.92 -0.95 -16.80
CA SER A 257 -5.54 -0.59 -18.17
C SER A 257 -4.26 0.24 -18.25
N ASN A 258 -4.03 1.14 -17.30
CA ASN A 258 -2.81 1.98 -17.25
C ASN A 258 -2.64 2.60 -15.86
N HIS A 259 -1.52 3.30 -15.63
CA HIS A 259 -1.26 4.04 -14.40
C HIS A 259 -2.26 5.20 -14.23
N PRO A 260 -2.71 5.53 -12.98
CA PRO A 260 -3.66 6.62 -12.73
C PRO A 260 -3.23 7.99 -13.29
N LEU A 261 -1.94 8.26 -13.36
CA LEU A 261 -1.40 9.49 -13.97
C LEU A 261 -1.84 9.68 -15.44
N SER A 262 -2.20 8.61 -16.14
CA SER A 262 -2.68 8.68 -17.53
C SER A 262 -4.07 9.33 -17.67
N LEU A 263 -4.77 9.55 -16.55
CA LEU A 263 -6.04 10.30 -16.52
C LEU A 263 -5.84 11.81 -16.76
N TYR A 264 -4.61 12.30 -16.58
CA TYR A 264 -4.30 13.71 -16.48
C TYR A 264 -3.41 14.18 -17.65
N SER A 265 -3.73 15.34 -18.16
CA SER A 265 -2.87 16.07 -19.08
C SER A 265 -2.04 17.08 -18.30
N PHE A 266 -0.76 17.12 -18.54
CA PHE A 266 0.15 18.04 -17.86
C PHE A 266 0.62 19.13 -18.84
N ASN A 267 0.75 20.35 -18.33
CA ASN A 267 1.31 21.45 -19.13
C ASN A 267 2.71 21.07 -19.64
N LYS A 268 2.95 21.30 -20.93
CA LYS A 268 4.24 21.00 -21.60
C LYS A 268 5.45 21.53 -20.85
N LYS A 269 5.33 22.70 -20.21
CA LYS A 269 6.39 23.30 -19.38
C LYS A 269 6.86 22.37 -18.27
N PHE A 270 5.95 21.67 -17.61
CA PHE A 270 6.30 20.73 -16.54
C PHE A 270 6.79 19.38 -17.10
N THR A 271 6.13 18.84 -18.12
CA THR A 271 6.53 17.54 -18.70
C THR A 271 7.90 17.58 -19.38
N GLN A 272 8.31 18.73 -19.94
CA GLN A 272 9.63 18.89 -20.53
C GLN A 272 10.77 18.99 -19.52
N THR A 273 10.47 19.44 -18.29
CA THR A 273 11.45 19.63 -17.22
C THR A 273 11.38 18.55 -16.14
N ALA A 274 10.28 17.79 -16.08
CA ALA A 274 10.10 16.72 -15.11
C ALA A 274 11.02 15.54 -15.43
N ILE A 275 11.67 15.06 -14.39
CA ILE A 275 12.42 13.81 -14.42
C ILE A 275 11.51 12.65 -13.94
N ARG A 276 11.89 11.43 -14.26
CA ARG A 276 11.26 10.22 -13.73
C ARG A 276 11.79 9.87 -12.35
N GLY A 277 10.97 9.27 -11.51
CA GLY A 277 11.39 8.80 -10.18
C GLY A 277 12.63 7.89 -10.22
N SER A 278 12.74 7.02 -11.23
CA SER A 278 13.90 6.16 -11.46
C SER A 278 15.20 6.90 -11.82
N GLN A 279 15.15 8.21 -12.06
CA GLN A 279 16.31 9.03 -12.39
C GLN A 279 16.84 9.85 -11.22
N LEU A 280 16.21 9.77 -10.04
CA LEU A 280 16.57 10.59 -8.87
C LEU A 280 18.05 10.53 -8.52
N GLU A 281 18.67 9.37 -8.56
CA GLU A 281 20.10 9.17 -8.31
C GLU A 281 20.98 10.12 -9.14
N LYS A 282 20.64 10.34 -10.40
CA LYS A 282 21.41 11.22 -11.32
C LYS A 282 21.27 12.71 -10.97
N PHE A 283 20.35 13.04 -10.09
CA PHE A 283 20.05 14.41 -9.68
C PHE A 283 20.42 14.67 -8.21
N SER A 284 21.19 13.78 -7.57
CA SER A 284 21.68 14.00 -6.20
C SER A 284 22.33 15.39 -6.04
N GLY A 285 21.92 16.13 -5.02
CA GLY A 285 22.33 17.51 -4.74
C GLY A 285 21.73 18.60 -5.65
N LYS A 286 20.98 18.25 -6.70
CA LYS A 286 20.42 19.18 -7.70
C LYS A 286 18.94 19.45 -7.46
N LEU A 287 18.46 20.49 -8.14
CA LEU A 287 17.02 20.76 -8.23
C LEU A 287 16.38 19.87 -9.30
N ALA A 288 15.26 19.28 -8.97
CA ALA A 288 14.47 18.45 -9.89
C ALA A 288 12.98 18.82 -9.80
N THR A 289 12.27 18.57 -10.90
CA THR A 289 10.81 18.60 -10.95
C THR A 289 10.32 17.17 -11.20
N LEU A 290 9.35 16.72 -10.43
CA LEU A 290 8.74 15.39 -10.55
C LEU A 290 7.22 15.53 -10.60
N ILE A 291 6.58 14.57 -11.24
CA ILE A 291 5.13 14.43 -11.25
C ILE A 291 4.80 13.09 -10.64
N GLY A 292 3.96 13.07 -9.61
CA GLY A 292 3.66 11.83 -8.91
C GLY A 292 2.23 11.74 -8.39
N TRP A 293 1.81 10.50 -8.19
CA TRP A 293 0.57 10.10 -7.55
C TRP A 293 0.86 9.72 -6.10
N ALA A 294 0.08 10.25 -5.14
CA ALA A 294 0.35 9.97 -3.73
C ALA A 294 -0.12 8.56 -3.32
N ILE A 295 0.82 7.78 -2.81
CA ILE A 295 0.57 6.45 -2.24
C ILE A 295 0.20 6.58 -0.77
N THR A 296 1.01 7.31 -0.02
CA THR A 296 0.81 7.53 1.42
C THR A 296 1.43 8.83 1.87
N TYR A 297 1.04 9.26 3.06
CA TYR A 297 1.64 10.42 3.71
C TYR A 297 1.64 10.29 5.23
N LYS A 298 2.58 10.95 5.87
CA LYS A 298 2.66 11.06 7.33
C LYS A 298 2.84 12.51 7.73
N ARG A 299 1.94 13.01 8.56
CA ARG A 299 2.05 14.31 9.19
C ARG A 299 2.75 14.16 10.54
N THR A 300 3.73 14.99 10.82
CA THR A 300 4.50 14.98 12.07
C THR A 300 4.87 16.40 12.50
N ARG A 301 5.57 16.51 13.64
CA ARG A 301 6.09 17.77 14.16
C ARG A 301 7.60 17.70 14.28
N THR A 302 8.25 18.81 13.99
CA THR A 302 9.70 18.99 14.25
C THR A 302 9.97 19.09 15.74
N ALA A 303 11.24 19.07 16.13
CA ALA A 303 11.67 19.34 17.52
C ALA A 303 11.18 20.70 18.04
N LYS A 304 10.91 21.68 17.16
CA LYS A 304 10.32 22.98 17.50
C LYS A 304 8.79 22.99 17.52
N ASN A 305 8.16 21.80 17.49
CA ASN A 305 6.71 21.63 17.49
C ASN A 305 5.99 22.18 16.23
N GLU A 306 6.69 22.45 15.15
CA GLU A 306 6.14 22.92 13.87
C GLU A 306 5.67 21.74 13.00
N LEU A 307 4.53 21.87 12.34
CA LEU A 307 3.97 20.83 11.47
C LEU A 307 4.78 20.67 10.19
N MET A 308 5.06 19.43 9.82
CA MET A 308 5.65 19.03 8.54
C MET A 308 4.96 17.76 8.00
N LYS A 309 5.19 17.45 6.73
CA LYS A 309 4.58 16.28 6.07
C LYS A 309 5.61 15.53 5.25
N PHE A 310 5.62 14.21 5.41
CA PHE A 310 6.27 13.27 4.48
C PHE A 310 5.22 12.72 3.54
N MET A 311 5.56 12.59 2.28
CA MET A 311 4.70 11.98 1.26
C MET A 311 5.51 10.97 0.46
N THR A 312 4.95 9.80 0.25
CA THR A 312 5.47 8.85 -0.75
C THR A 312 4.61 9.02 -2.01
N LEU A 313 5.26 9.42 -3.07
CA LEU A 313 4.66 9.55 -4.39
C LEU A 313 5.18 8.44 -5.31
N GLU A 314 4.45 8.16 -6.38
CA GLU A 314 4.90 7.26 -7.44
C GLU A 314 4.65 7.87 -8.81
N ASP A 315 5.50 7.51 -9.75
CA ASP A 315 5.22 7.62 -11.17
C ASP A 315 5.22 6.22 -11.83
N THR A 316 5.15 6.17 -13.13
CA THR A 316 5.18 4.90 -13.87
C THR A 316 6.50 4.12 -13.73
N THR A 317 7.54 4.71 -13.14
CA THR A 317 8.90 4.14 -13.13
C THR A 317 9.41 3.79 -11.73
N ALA A 318 8.99 4.53 -10.71
CA ALA A 318 9.46 4.33 -9.34
C ALA A 318 8.53 5.00 -8.32
N THR A 319 8.72 4.63 -7.06
CA THR A 319 8.25 5.38 -5.89
C THR A 319 9.36 6.33 -5.42
N PHE A 320 8.99 7.47 -4.87
CA PHE A 320 9.94 8.43 -4.32
C PHE A 320 9.35 9.19 -3.13
N GLU A 321 10.19 9.52 -2.17
CA GLU A 321 9.79 10.25 -0.97
C GLU A 321 9.97 11.75 -1.14
N VAL A 322 8.99 12.50 -0.65
CA VAL A 322 8.96 13.96 -0.66
C VAL A 322 8.77 14.48 0.76
N THR A 323 9.72 15.28 1.21
CA THR A 323 9.67 15.95 2.52
C THR A 323 9.23 17.40 2.37
N LEU A 324 8.11 17.75 3.01
CA LEU A 324 7.62 19.12 3.11
C LEU A 324 7.93 19.66 4.51
N PHE A 325 9.02 20.40 4.63
CA PHE A 325 9.37 21.09 5.86
C PHE A 325 8.35 22.17 6.23
N PRO A 326 8.32 22.68 7.48
CA PRO A 326 7.24 23.50 7.99
C PRO A 326 6.84 24.68 7.10
N ARG A 327 7.83 25.41 6.58
CA ARG A 327 7.58 26.58 5.71
C ARG A 327 6.80 26.19 4.45
N VAL A 328 7.24 25.14 3.78
CA VAL A 328 6.59 24.64 2.54
C VAL A 328 5.24 24.03 2.85
N TYR A 329 5.16 23.26 3.95
CA TYR A 329 3.89 22.64 4.35
C TYR A 329 2.85 23.70 4.76
N GLN A 330 3.24 24.76 5.45
CA GLN A 330 2.34 25.86 5.80
C GLN A 330 1.79 26.58 4.55
N GLN A 331 2.63 26.76 3.53
CA GLN A 331 2.25 27.45 2.30
C GLN A 331 1.35 26.59 1.38
N PHE A 332 1.68 25.31 1.21
CA PHE A 332 1.03 24.45 0.19
C PHE A 332 0.21 23.29 0.78
N GLY A 333 0.19 23.13 2.11
CA GLY A 333 -0.49 22.01 2.77
C GLY A 333 -1.98 21.90 2.48
N HIS A 334 -2.63 23.03 2.17
CA HIS A 334 -4.03 23.09 1.79
C HIS A 334 -4.35 22.41 0.44
N LEU A 335 -3.34 22.17 -0.40
CA LEU A 335 -3.51 21.46 -1.67
C LEU A 335 -3.42 19.93 -1.50
N LEU A 336 -2.95 19.43 -0.33
CA LEU A 336 -2.51 18.05 -0.12
C LEU A 336 -3.57 17.22 0.61
N PHE A 337 -4.76 17.09 0.05
CA PHE A 337 -5.89 16.41 0.69
C PHE A 337 -6.33 15.11 -0.01
N ASP A 338 -5.83 14.83 -1.22
CA ASP A 338 -6.13 13.62 -1.98
C ASP A 338 -4.86 12.95 -2.55
N ARG A 339 -5.02 12.10 -3.54
CA ARG A 339 -3.89 11.38 -4.18
C ARG A 339 -3.17 12.18 -5.27
N GLY A 340 -3.62 13.37 -5.59
CA GLY A 340 -3.03 14.20 -6.63
C GLY A 340 -3.71 14.08 -8.00
N PRO A 341 -2.97 14.21 -9.10
CA PRO A 341 -1.50 14.21 -9.20
C PRO A 341 -0.85 15.49 -8.67
N TYR A 342 0.35 15.33 -8.15
CA TYR A 342 1.17 16.42 -7.63
C TYR A 342 2.38 16.67 -8.53
N ILE A 343 2.68 17.95 -8.75
CA ILE A 343 3.94 18.41 -9.36
C ILE A 343 4.79 18.92 -8.22
N VAL A 344 5.98 18.35 -8.04
CA VAL A 344 6.91 18.70 -6.98
C VAL A 344 8.18 19.27 -7.58
N ARG A 345 8.63 20.42 -7.09
CA ARG A 345 9.95 20.97 -7.39
C ARG A 345 10.73 21.03 -6.08
N GLY A 346 11.88 20.38 -6.04
CA GLY A 346 12.68 20.27 -4.82
C GLY A 346 14.13 19.94 -5.09
N ARG A 347 14.92 19.91 -4.02
CA ARG A 347 16.29 19.43 -4.03
C ARG A 347 16.28 17.92 -3.78
N VAL A 348 17.00 17.20 -4.60
CA VAL A 348 17.24 15.77 -4.37
C VAL A 348 18.34 15.65 -3.33
N GLU A 349 18.05 14.96 -2.25
CA GLU A 349 18.98 14.67 -1.15
C GLU A 349 19.32 13.19 -1.13
N GLU A 350 20.53 12.87 -0.74
CA GLU A 350 21.03 11.51 -0.65
C GLU A 350 21.45 11.22 0.79
N GLU A 351 20.93 10.15 1.36
CA GLU A 351 21.31 9.62 2.65
C GLU A 351 21.54 8.12 2.53
N GLY A 352 22.80 7.69 2.67
CA GLY A 352 23.19 6.33 2.32
C GLY A 352 22.97 6.05 0.84
N ASN A 353 22.20 5.02 0.50
CA ASN A 353 21.81 4.70 -0.89
C ASN A 353 20.38 5.14 -1.23
N CYS A 354 19.75 5.97 -0.39
CA CYS A 354 18.38 6.43 -0.59
C CYS A 354 18.37 7.87 -1.08
N HIS A 355 17.54 8.13 -2.11
CA HIS A 355 17.33 9.45 -2.68
C HIS A 355 15.92 9.94 -2.35
N THR A 356 15.85 11.11 -1.70
CA THR A 356 14.60 11.76 -1.31
C THR A 356 14.53 13.16 -1.91
N VAL A 357 13.35 13.78 -1.90
CA VAL A 357 13.13 15.12 -2.44
C VAL A 357 12.71 16.06 -1.32
N THR A 358 13.55 17.01 -0.96
CA THR A 358 13.15 18.13 -0.11
C THR A 358 12.41 19.16 -0.96
N ALA A 359 11.10 19.22 -0.79
CA ALA A 359 10.24 20.10 -1.57
C ALA A 359 10.52 21.57 -1.29
N LEU A 360 10.64 22.36 -2.32
CA LEU A 360 10.64 23.83 -2.31
C LEU A 360 9.30 24.40 -2.76
N TRP A 361 8.61 23.64 -3.61
CA TRP A 361 7.29 23.97 -4.13
C TRP A 361 6.55 22.67 -4.47
N ILE A 362 5.24 22.66 -4.23
CA ILE A 362 4.33 21.61 -4.63
C ILE A 362 3.03 22.21 -5.11
N GLY A 363 2.50 21.69 -6.21
CA GLY A 363 1.23 22.09 -6.79
C GLY A 363 0.44 20.90 -7.30
N ARG A 364 -0.82 21.13 -7.65
CA ARG A 364 -1.68 20.14 -8.29
C ARG A 364 -1.76 20.40 -9.77
N SER A 365 -1.81 19.34 -10.58
CA SER A 365 -2.34 19.45 -11.93
C SER A 365 -3.87 19.45 -11.83
N THR A 366 -4.51 20.49 -12.30
CA THR A 366 -5.97 20.52 -12.45
C THR A 366 -6.38 19.53 -13.54
N PHE A 367 -7.55 18.89 -13.36
CA PHE A 367 -8.19 18.20 -14.47
C PHE A 367 -8.35 19.19 -15.63
N ASP A 368 -7.78 18.91 -16.77
CA ASP A 368 -8.24 19.54 -18.01
C ASP A 368 -9.64 18.98 -18.32
N PHE A 369 -10.64 19.58 -17.72
CA PHE A 369 -11.94 19.62 -18.34
C PHE A 369 -11.77 20.55 -19.53
N SER A 370 -11.43 20.01 -20.67
CA SER A 370 -11.59 20.70 -21.93
C SER A 370 -13.08 20.78 -22.27
N PHE A 371 -13.81 21.54 -21.47
CA PHE A 371 -14.91 22.33 -21.94
C PHE A 371 -14.27 23.64 -22.39
N SER A 372 -14.36 23.88 -23.70
CA SER A 372 -14.00 25.15 -24.33
C SER A 372 -14.46 26.33 -23.44
N GLY A 373 -13.51 27.11 -22.94
CA GLY A 373 -13.77 28.47 -22.46
C GLY A 373 -13.39 28.76 -21.01
N PHE A 374 -12.25 28.31 -20.49
CA PHE A 374 -11.65 28.96 -19.32
C PHE A 374 -10.12 28.79 -19.41
N ASP A 375 -9.45 29.84 -19.82
CA ASP A 375 -8.03 30.06 -19.55
C ASP A 375 -7.88 30.33 -18.06
N GLY A 376 -7.62 29.30 -17.28
CA GLY A 376 -7.34 29.41 -15.85
C GLY A 376 -5.84 29.50 -15.63
N GLU A 377 -5.36 30.66 -15.24
CA GLU A 377 -4.02 30.88 -14.71
C GLU A 377 -3.78 29.98 -13.50
N LEU A 378 -2.56 29.41 -13.45
CA LEU A 378 -2.02 28.62 -12.35
C LEU A 378 -1.96 29.49 -11.06
N VAL A 379 -2.70 29.13 -10.05
CA VAL A 379 -2.48 29.59 -8.67
C VAL A 379 -1.57 28.61 -7.94
#